data_cb8f4a5e9a255578392a8037d92301a5
#
_entry.id   cb8f4a5e9a255578392a8037d92301a5
#
_cell.length_a   1.000
_cell.length_b   1.000
_cell.length_c   1.000
_cell.angle_alpha   90.00
_cell.angle_beta   90.00
_cell.angle_gamma   90.00
#
_symmetry.space_group_name_H-M   'P 1'
#
loop_
_entity.id
_entity.type
_entity.pdbx_description
1 polymer ?
#
loop_
_entity_poly.entity_id
_entity_poly.type
_entity_poly.pdbx_seq_one_letter_code
_entity_poly.pdbx_strand_id
1 'polypeptide(L)'
;MGFFVQLTEAIAERQSLLMTGLDPNPEMLQSWAQRRGMANRSFLSQARHWIKAVVEETSPHVCAIKASLGFYQALGPLGLELLLEVRDLVPRDLPLIIDAKHGDLNSSTALAHYLFRDLAVDAVTLSPLAGQDIAAPFLLYPEKAVVVTCHSSNPAARVLQHHPHEDDPLYLRIVRESQLWATPEQLLLEVGTSDPAILARVRRAAPERFLILRSLWAEEDRLDALLEAGLSDAADGLLLPLPQNLLVEDDTAERAAQLKQRIGERRQHWLEQRQRGAASSCAVWLPSPGSAGAKEDMPGTRETGGRAIERGQAVETSGTDRLDPLESLILDLFDIGCLLFGEYVQASGAVFNYYVDLRQIISDPNLFHRVLHSYGELLKDLEFDRIAGIPYGSLPTATGLSLALHKPLIYPRKEVKAHGARRLIEGDFNEGDVVALVDDILITGGSLLEGIAKLESSGLVVRDVVVFIDHGSGPATASATAPGAGSDALQRLAAKGYRCRAVLDIARITAVLRSHGRLSPDQARVLNQIAAH
;
A
#
# COMPACT_ATOMS: atom_id res chain seq x y z
N MET A 1 18.33 9.85 -0.36
CA MET A 1 17.05 10.51 -0.69
C MET A 1 16.13 9.43 -1.24
N GLY A 2 14.90 9.33 -0.74
CA GLY A 2 13.96 8.33 -1.25
C GLY A 2 13.38 8.74 -2.60
N PHE A 3 12.93 7.76 -3.39
CA PHE A 3 12.37 7.95 -4.74
C PHE A 3 11.31 9.07 -4.80
N PHE A 4 10.35 9.05 -3.88
CA PHE A 4 9.24 10.01 -3.88
C PHE A 4 9.71 11.45 -3.67
N VAL A 5 10.64 11.66 -2.74
CA VAL A 5 11.24 12.98 -2.49
C VAL A 5 12.03 13.44 -3.70
N GLN A 6 12.86 12.57 -4.29
CA GLN A 6 13.64 12.86 -5.49
C GLN A 6 12.73 13.23 -6.67
N LEU A 7 11.62 12.47 -6.87
CA LEU A 7 10.66 12.76 -7.94
C LEU A 7 9.96 14.11 -7.73
N THR A 8 9.49 14.39 -6.51
CA THR A 8 8.77 15.64 -6.22
C THR A 8 9.69 16.86 -6.28
N GLU A 9 10.93 16.73 -5.84
CA GLU A 9 11.96 17.77 -6.01
C GLU A 9 12.29 18.00 -7.49
N ALA A 10 12.47 16.93 -8.28
CA ALA A 10 12.70 17.04 -9.72
C ALA A 10 11.53 17.71 -10.45
N ILE A 11 10.27 17.41 -10.06
CA ILE A 11 9.07 18.09 -10.59
C ILE A 11 9.10 19.58 -10.23
N ALA A 12 9.44 19.92 -8.99
CA ALA A 12 9.46 21.30 -8.52
C ALA A 12 10.59 22.11 -9.15
N GLU A 13 11.81 21.59 -9.21
CA GLU A 13 12.97 22.28 -9.77
C GLU A 13 12.84 22.49 -11.28
N ARG A 14 12.40 21.44 -11.99
CA ARG A 14 12.25 21.50 -13.45
C ARG A 14 10.91 22.02 -13.92
N GLN A 15 9.94 22.21 -13.01
CA GLN A 15 8.57 22.61 -13.35
C GLN A 15 7.98 21.72 -14.47
N SER A 16 8.21 20.40 -14.40
CA SER A 16 7.86 19.45 -15.44
C SER A 16 7.24 18.18 -14.91
N LEU A 17 6.27 17.63 -15.64
CA LEU A 17 5.70 16.29 -15.46
C LEU A 17 6.18 15.32 -16.55
N LEU A 18 7.08 15.75 -17.42
CA LEU A 18 7.62 14.92 -18.49
C LEU A 18 8.63 13.91 -17.97
N MET A 19 8.72 12.79 -18.65
CA MET A 19 9.76 11.77 -18.45
C MET A 19 10.35 11.31 -19.79
N THR A 20 11.62 10.93 -19.80
CA THR A 20 12.29 10.40 -21.00
C THR A 20 12.35 8.88 -20.97
N GLY A 21 12.03 8.24 -22.10
CA GLY A 21 12.22 6.82 -22.31
C GLY A 21 13.54 6.53 -23.02
N LEU A 22 14.44 5.77 -22.41
CA LEU A 22 15.71 5.34 -23.01
C LEU A 22 15.57 3.90 -23.55
N ASP A 23 14.81 3.77 -24.63
CA ASP A 23 14.48 2.49 -25.24
C ASP A 23 15.17 2.39 -26.61
N PRO A 24 16.39 1.81 -26.72
CA PRO A 24 17.16 1.76 -27.97
C PRO A 24 16.51 0.78 -28.95
N ASN A 25 15.50 1.24 -29.68
CA ASN A 25 14.82 0.47 -30.73
C ASN A 25 15.63 0.53 -32.03
N PRO A 26 16.00 -0.63 -32.64
CA PRO A 26 16.78 -0.68 -33.86
C PRO A 26 16.16 0.10 -35.03
N GLU A 27 14.84 0.02 -35.20
CA GLU A 27 14.14 0.69 -36.31
C GLU A 27 14.22 2.22 -36.19
N MET A 28 14.09 2.75 -34.99
CA MET A 28 14.19 4.20 -34.72
C MET A 28 15.62 4.71 -34.85
N LEU A 29 16.58 3.98 -34.28
CA LEU A 29 17.98 4.37 -34.27
C LEU A 29 18.62 4.34 -35.64
N GLN A 30 18.11 3.57 -36.58
CA GLN A 30 18.66 3.54 -37.94
C GLN A 30 18.63 4.91 -38.62
N SER A 31 17.51 5.61 -38.59
CA SER A 31 17.37 6.96 -39.18
C SER A 31 18.22 7.99 -38.43
N TRP A 32 18.24 7.93 -37.10
CA TRP A 32 19.07 8.80 -36.28
C TRP A 32 20.58 8.62 -36.57
N ALA A 33 21.03 7.36 -36.63
CA ALA A 33 22.42 7.03 -36.92
C ALA A 33 22.86 7.47 -38.34
N GLN A 34 21.97 7.39 -39.34
CA GLN A 34 22.22 7.90 -40.69
C GLN A 34 22.45 9.39 -40.69
N ARG A 35 21.56 10.17 -40.05
CA ARG A 35 21.72 11.65 -39.97
C ARG A 35 22.99 12.07 -39.24
N ARG A 36 23.42 11.34 -38.24
CA ARG A 36 24.62 11.61 -37.42
C ARG A 36 25.90 10.98 -38.00
N GLY A 37 25.87 10.41 -39.22
CA GLY A 37 27.04 9.80 -39.87
C GLY A 37 27.55 8.53 -39.16
N MET A 38 26.71 7.86 -38.42
CA MET A 38 27.05 6.67 -37.61
C MET A 38 26.52 5.36 -38.18
N ALA A 39 25.99 5.37 -39.41
CA ALA A 39 25.38 4.17 -40.03
C ALA A 39 26.32 2.96 -40.10
N ASN A 40 27.63 3.17 -40.19
CA ASN A 40 28.65 2.11 -40.25
C ASN A 40 29.14 1.64 -38.86
N ARG A 41 28.63 2.19 -37.76
CA ARG A 41 28.97 1.75 -36.42
C ARG A 41 28.09 0.58 -35.99
N SER A 42 28.60 -0.23 -35.05
CA SER A 42 27.77 -1.29 -34.45
C SER A 42 26.53 -0.70 -33.76
N PHE A 43 25.44 -1.46 -33.71
CA PHE A 43 24.20 -1.03 -33.07
C PHE A 43 24.42 -0.61 -31.60
N LEU A 44 25.23 -1.35 -30.87
CA LEU A 44 25.60 -1.01 -29.49
C LEU A 44 26.28 0.37 -29.40
N SER A 45 27.18 0.70 -30.34
CA SER A 45 27.82 2.04 -30.42
C SER A 45 26.80 3.12 -30.76
N GLN A 46 25.87 2.84 -31.67
CA GLN A 46 24.78 3.78 -32.02
C GLN A 46 23.88 4.02 -30.79
N ALA A 47 23.46 2.97 -30.10
CA ALA A 47 22.62 3.03 -28.89
C ALA A 47 23.30 3.84 -27.78
N ARG A 48 24.59 3.61 -27.52
CA ARG A 48 25.37 4.37 -26.51
C ARG A 48 25.41 5.86 -26.82
N HIS A 49 25.68 6.25 -28.07
CA HIS A 49 25.73 7.65 -28.44
C HIS A 49 24.36 8.32 -28.41
N TRP A 50 23.32 7.60 -28.84
CA TRP A 50 21.94 8.06 -28.77
C TRP A 50 21.48 8.29 -27.33
N ILE A 51 21.70 7.32 -26.43
CA ILE A 51 21.37 7.43 -25.01
C ILE A 51 22.02 8.69 -24.42
N LYS A 52 23.33 8.87 -24.68
CA LYS A 52 24.05 10.04 -24.17
C LYS A 52 23.43 11.34 -24.68
N ALA A 53 23.18 11.44 -25.98
CA ALA A 53 22.58 12.65 -26.59
C ALA A 53 21.18 12.92 -26.00
N VAL A 54 20.32 11.90 -25.91
CA VAL A 54 18.97 12.04 -25.38
C VAL A 54 18.99 12.46 -23.89
N VAL A 55 19.87 11.89 -23.08
CA VAL A 55 19.99 12.30 -21.67
C VAL A 55 20.44 13.75 -21.57
N GLU A 56 21.48 14.16 -22.33
CA GLU A 56 21.98 15.55 -22.34
C GLU A 56 20.89 16.54 -22.79
N GLU A 57 20.16 16.21 -23.85
CA GLU A 57 19.15 17.09 -24.46
C GLU A 57 17.85 17.17 -23.63
N THR A 58 17.45 16.11 -22.93
CA THR A 58 16.14 16.07 -22.25
C THR A 58 16.19 16.30 -20.73
N SER A 59 17.32 16.03 -20.05
CA SER A 59 17.42 16.15 -18.58
C SER A 59 16.98 17.51 -18.00
N PRO A 60 17.18 18.67 -18.69
CA PRO A 60 16.67 19.95 -18.19
C PRO A 60 15.15 20.11 -18.27
N HIS A 61 14.46 19.20 -18.98
CA HIS A 61 13.05 19.34 -19.31
C HIS A 61 12.17 18.24 -18.70
N VAL A 62 12.74 17.24 -18.05
CA VAL A 62 12.00 16.07 -17.53
C VAL A 62 12.23 15.89 -16.04
N CYS A 63 11.27 15.24 -15.35
CA CYS A 63 11.36 14.96 -13.92
C CYS A 63 11.75 13.51 -13.60
N ALA A 64 11.83 12.64 -14.61
CA ALA A 64 12.24 11.25 -14.45
C ALA A 64 12.79 10.67 -15.76
N ILE A 65 13.57 9.61 -15.66
CA ILE A 65 14.05 8.82 -16.79
C ILE A 65 13.60 7.38 -16.61
N LYS A 66 13.20 6.74 -17.71
CA LYS A 66 12.75 5.34 -17.73
C LYS A 66 13.54 4.56 -18.79
N ALA A 67 13.98 3.34 -18.47
CA ALA A 67 14.64 2.44 -19.41
C ALA A 67 13.93 1.07 -19.40
N SER A 68 13.52 0.59 -20.58
CA SER A 68 12.85 -0.72 -20.71
C SER A 68 13.87 -1.84 -20.79
N LEU A 69 13.92 -2.67 -19.76
CA LEU A 69 14.91 -3.74 -19.56
C LEU A 69 15.02 -4.67 -20.77
N GLY A 70 13.91 -4.98 -21.43
CA GLY A 70 13.87 -5.89 -22.57
C GLY A 70 14.75 -5.45 -23.75
N PHE A 71 14.90 -4.14 -24.04
CA PHE A 71 15.79 -3.66 -25.09
C PHE A 71 17.26 -3.91 -24.78
N TYR A 72 17.65 -3.78 -23.51
CA TYR A 72 19.02 -4.05 -23.07
C TYR A 72 19.32 -5.55 -23.02
N GLN A 73 18.38 -6.35 -22.54
CA GLN A 73 18.50 -7.81 -22.53
C GLN A 73 18.64 -8.40 -23.96
N ALA A 74 17.94 -7.83 -24.93
CA ALA A 74 18.03 -8.24 -26.32
C ALA A 74 19.43 -8.04 -26.94
N LEU A 75 20.25 -7.16 -26.36
CA LEU A 75 21.65 -6.95 -26.75
C LEU A 75 22.63 -7.92 -26.05
N GLY A 76 22.13 -8.84 -25.24
CA GLY A 76 22.95 -9.79 -24.48
C GLY A 76 23.77 -9.13 -23.36
N PRO A 77 24.92 -9.71 -22.96
CA PRO A 77 25.72 -9.18 -21.85
C PRO A 77 26.16 -7.73 -22.05
N LEU A 78 26.52 -7.34 -23.24
CA LEU A 78 26.92 -5.96 -23.58
C LEU A 78 25.77 -4.96 -23.40
N GLY A 79 24.54 -5.40 -23.58
CA GLY A 79 23.37 -4.56 -23.31
C GLY A 79 23.16 -4.34 -21.83
N LEU A 80 23.42 -5.33 -20.96
CA LEU A 80 23.39 -5.15 -19.52
C LEU A 80 24.52 -4.22 -19.03
N GLU A 81 25.70 -4.30 -19.64
CA GLU A 81 26.79 -3.32 -19.41
C GLU A 81 26.35 -1.91 -19.83
N LEU A 82 25.69 -1.76 -20.97
CA LEU A 82 25.13 -0.49 -21.40
C LEU A 82 24.09 0.07 -20.39
N LEU A 83 23.31 -0.80 -19.77
CA LEU A 83 22.34 -0.39 -18.74
C LEU A 83 23.03 0.16 -17.47
N LEU A 84 24.20 -0.38 -17.11
CA LEU A 84 25.03 0.18 -16.05
C LEU A 84 25.55 1.57 -16.44
N GLU A 85 26.00 1.75 -17.69
CA GLU A 85 26.41 3.06 -18.21
C GLU A 85 25.25 4.09 -18.17
N VAL A 86 24.00 3.65 -18.44
CA VAL A 86 22.82 4.52 -18.32
C VAL A 86 22.69 5.08 -16.90
N ARG A 87 22.92 4.27 -15.84
CA ARG A 87 22.85 4.74 -14.47
C ARG A 87 23.87 5.86 -14.20
N ASP A 88 25.05 5.74 -14.79
CA ASP A 88 26.12 6.76 -14.62
C ASP A 88 25.86 8.03 -15.42
N LEU A 89 25.19 7.92 -16.57
CA LEU A 89 24.83 9.06 -17.43
C LEU A 89 23.65 9.87 -16.88
N VAL A 90 22.70 9.21 -16.21
CA VAL A 90 21.51 9.88 -15.66
C VAL A 90 21.91 10.77 -14.48
N PRO A 91 21.55 12.07 -14.49
CA PRO A 91 21.79 12.97 -13.36
C PRO A 91 21.25 12.41 -12.04
N ARG A 92 22.01 12.59 -10.95
CA ARG A 92 21.67 12.01 -9.63
C ARG A 92 20.40 12.58 -9.00
N ASP A 93 19.97 13.73 -9.44
CA ASP A 93 18.73 14.41 -9.02
C ASP A 93 17.50 13.98 -9.85
N LEU A 94 17.68 13.15 -10.89
CA LEU A 94 16.60 12.52 -11.64
C LEU A 94 16.42 11.05 -11.25
N PRO A 95 15.22 10.62 -10.85
CA PRO A 95 14.94 9.21 -10.61
C PRO A 95 15.01 8.40 -11.91
N LEU A 96 15.65 7.22 -11.84
CA LEU A 96 15.71 6.23 -12.91
C LEU A 96 14.75 5.08 -12.62
N ILE A 97 13.81 4.86 -13.54
CA ILE A 97 12.79 3.81 -13.46
C ILE A 97 13.14 2.69 -14.44
N ILE A 98 13.21 1.45 -14.00
CA ILE A 98 13.37 0.30 -14.90
C ILE A 98 12.01 -0.29 -15.24
N ASP A 99 11.70 -0.29 -16.54
CA ASP A 99 10.49 -0.93 -17.08
C ASP A 99 10.75 -2.44 -17.33
N ALA A 100 10.61 -3.24 -16.28
CA ALA A 100 10.79 -4.68 -16.32
C ALA A 100 9.48 -5.44 -16.49
N LYS A 101 8.35 -4.87 -16.05
CA LYS A 101 7.03 -5.54 -15.97
C LYS A 101 7.14 -6.94 -15.37
N HIS A 102 7.98 -7.03 -14.33
CA HIS A 102 8.30 -8.30 -13.70
C HIS A 102 7.05 -8.96 -13.12
N GLY A 103 6.91 -10.27 -13.35
CA GLY A 103 5.74 -11.05 -12.95
C GLY A 103 6.08 -12.47 -12.44
N ASP A 104 7.37 -12.78 -12.23
CA ASP A 104 7.81 -14.07 -11.70
C ASP A 104 8.15 -13.99 -10.21
N LEU A 105 7.35 -14.66 -9.37
CA LEU A 105 7.53 -14.67 -7.91
C LEU A 105 8.89 -15.23 -7.48
N ASN A 106 9.37 -16.29 -8.15
CA ASN A 106 10.57 -17.00 -7.70
C ASN A 106 11.84 -16.17 -7.84
N SER A 107 11.90 -15.29 -8.84
CA SER A 107 13.07 -14.44 -9.10
C SER A 107 12.95 -13.02 -8.50
N SER A 108 11.81 -12.67 -7.90
CA SER A 108 11.52 -11.31 -7.42
C SER A 108 12.56 -10.80 -6.41
N THR A 109 12.97 -11.61 -5.45
CA THR A 109 13.98 -11.22 -4.45
C THR A 109 15.34 -10.95 -5.09
N ALA A 110 15.78 -11.82 -6.02
CA ALA A 110 17.04 -11.65 -6.71
C ALA A 110 17.03 -10.42 -7.62
N LEU A 111 15.91 -10.21 -8.34
CA LEU A 111 15.75 -9.04 -9.21
C LEU A 111 15.68 -7.74 -8.41
N ALA A 112 14.99 -7.71 -7.28
CA ALA A 112 14.93 -6.54 -6.40
C ALA A 112 16.33 -6.16 -5.89
N HIS A 113 17.12 -7.15 -5.46
CA HIS A 113 18.50 -6.91 -5.04
C HIS A 113 19.33 -6.34 -6.19
N TYR A 114 19.32 -6.97 -7.36
CA TYR A 114 20.09 -6.52 -8.52
C TYR A 114 19.72 -5.09 -8.92
N LEU A 115 18.42 -4.78 -9.06
CA LEU A 115 17.98 -3.47 -9.50
C LEU A 115 18.28 -2.37 -8.47
N PHE A 116 18.00 -2.62 -7.21
CA PHE A 116 18.06 -1.57 -6.18
C PHE A 116 19.43 -1.45 -5.48
N ARG A 117 20.24 -2.53 -5.48
CA ARG A 117 21.58 -2.51 -4.86
C ARG A 117 22.70 -2.42 -5.89
N ASP A 118 22.67 -3.30 -6.90
CA ASP A 118 23.80 -3.40 -7.84
C ASP A 118 23.67 -2.33 -8.92
N LEU A 119 22.52 -2.21 -9.56
CA LEU A 119 22.24 -1.20 -10.58
C LEU A 119 21.87 0.17 -9.97
N ALA A 120 21.48 0.21 -8.70
CA ALA A 120 21.12 1.41 -7.93
C ALA A 120 20.03 2.29 -8.59
N VAL A 121 19.03 1.66 -9.21
CA VAL A 121 17.87 2.36 -9.77
C VAL A 121 16.87 2.73 -8.68
N ASP A 122 15.89 3.57 -9.00
CA ASP A 122 15.03 4.19 -8.01
C ASP A 122 13.61 3.61 -7.99
N ALA A 123 13.16 3.03 -9.14
CA ALA A 123 11.89 2.33 -9.22
C ALA A 123 11.90 1.24 -10.29
N VAL A 124 10.91 0.32 -10.21
CA VAL A 124 10.72 -0.79 -11.17
C VAL A 124 9.25 -1.01 -11.48
N THR A 125 8.93 -1.36 -12.72
CA THR A 125 7.55 -1.73 -13.10
C THR A 125 7.29 -3.21 -12.85
N LEU A 126 6.10 -3.52 -12.32
CA LEU A 126 5.66 -4.87 -11.96
C LEU A 126 4.33 -5.23 -12.65
N SER A 127 4.17 -6.50 -12.98
CA SER A 127 2.89 -7.08 -13.39
C SER A 127 2.08 -7.44 -12.14
N PRO A 128 0.81 -7.02 -12.02
CA PRO A 128 0.00 -7.27 -10.83
C PRO A 128 -0.62 -8.66 -10.74
N LEU A 129 -0.53 -9.47 -11.80
CA LEU A 129 -1.31 -10.71 -11.92
C LEU A 129 -0.90 -11.81 -10.92
N ALA A 130 0.29 -11.72 -10.35
CA ALA A 130 0.73 -12.60 -9.27
C ALA A 130 0.35 -12.11 -7.85
N GLY A 131 -0.41 -11.00 -7.74
CA GLY A 131 -0.86 -10.44 -6.47
C GLY A 131 0.21 -9.65 -5.72
N GLN A 132 -0.02 -9.39 -4.43
CA GLN A 132 0.87 -8.58 -3.59
C GLN A 132 2.28 -9.15 -3.47
N ASP A 133 2.42 -10.45 -3.48
CA ASP A 133 3.71 -11.13 -3.24
C ASP A 133 4.77 -10.79 -4.28
N ILE A 134 4.34 -10.39 -5.51
CA ILE A 134 5.27 -9.91 -6.52
C ILE A 134 5.96 -8.61 -6.12
N ALA A 135 5.28 -7.75 -5.39
CA ALA A 135 5.78 -6.45 -4.97
C ALA A 135 6.56 -6.52 -3.64
N ALA A 136 6.24 -7.49 -2.77
CA ALA A 136 6.78 -7.58 -1.43
C ALA A 136 8.32 -7.51 -1.36
N PRO A 137 9.11 -8.25 -2.17
CA PRO A 137 10.57 -8.16 -2.13
C PRO A 137 11.12 -6.78 -2.51
N PHE A 138 10.45 -6.06 -3.41
CA PHE A 138 10.83 -4.70 -3.82
C PHE A 138 10.46 -3.65 -2.77
N LEU A 139 9.33 -3.85 -2.07
CA LEU A 139 8.86 -2.96 -1.02
C LEU A 139 9.68 -3.03 0.28
N LEU A 140 10.56 -4.03 0.41
CA LEU A 140 11.56 -4.09 1.49
C LEU A 140 12.62 -2.97 1.39
N TYR A 141 12.65 -2.23 0.29
CA TYR A 141 13.55 -1.09 0.08
C TYR A 141 12.77 0.23 0.25
N PRO A 142 12.73 0.82 1.46
CA PRO A 142 11.81 1.93 1.78
C PRO A 142 12.10 3.21 0.98
N GLU A 143 13.32 3.36 0.46
CA GLU A 143 13.72 4.51 -0.37
C GLU A 143 13.45 4.30 -1.87
N LYS A 144 12.94 3.12 -2.25
CA LYS A 144 12.65 2.74 -3.63
C LYS A 144 11.15 2.62 -3.85
N ALA A 145 10.74 2.60 -5.12
CA ALA A 145 9.34 2.47 -5.46
C ALA A 145 9.06 1.35 -6.47
N VAL A 146 7.82 0.92 -6.49
CA VAL A 146 7.27 0.03 -7.52
C VAL A 146 6.23 0.77 -8.34
N VAL A 147 6.12 0.40 -9.61
CA VAL A 147 5.09 0.90 -10.51
C VAL A 147 4.26 -0.29 -10.99
N VAL A 148 3.00 -0.33 -10.60
CA VAL A 148 2.09 -1.43 -10.96
C VAL A 148 1.41 -1.12 -12.29
N THR A 149 1.54 -2.00 -13.28
CA THR A 149 0.87 -1.87 -14.57
C THR A 149 -0.60 -2.23 -14.45
N CYS A 150 -1.49 -1.24 -14.49
CA CYS A 150 -2.92 -1.44 -14.31
C CYS A 150 -3.68 -1.64 -15.61
N HIS A 151 -3.35 -0.86 -16.64
CA HIS A 151 -4.02 -0.89 -17.94
C HIS A 151 -3.00 -0.80 -19.08
N SER A 152 -3.23 -1.55 -20.15
CA SER A 152 -2.43 -1.54 -21.38
C SER A 152 -3.23 -0.97 -22.54
N SER A 153 -2.59 -0.16 -23.36
CA SER A 153 -3.17 0.39 -24.60
C SER A 153 -3.34 -0.64 -25.73
N ASN A 154 -2.79 -1.85 -25.56
CA ASN A 154 -2.93 -2.90 -26.58
C ASN A 154 -4.40 -3.32 -26.75
N PRO A 155 -4.99 -3.19 -27.96
CA PRO A 155 -6.39 -3.55 -28.19
C PRO A 155 -6.72 -5.00 -27.82
N ALA A 156 -5.81 -5.94 -28.03
CA ALA A 156 -6.01 -7.35 -27.68
C ALA A 156 -6.13 -7.57 -26.14
N ALA A 157 -5.57 -6.69 -25.33
CA ALA A 157 -5.67 -6.77 -23.87
C ALA A 157 -7.07 -6.37 -23.36
N ARG A 158 -7.90 -5.68 -24.17
CA ARG A 158 -9.22 -5.21 -23.77
C ARG A 158 -10.11 -6.33 -23.23
N VAL A 159 -10.09 -7.50 -23.86
CA VAL A 159 -10.90 -8.66 -23.46
C VAL A 159 -10.63 -9.07 -22.01
N LEU A 160 -9.39 -8.97 -21.55
CA LEU A 160 -8.99 -9.27 -20.16
C LEU A 160 -9.25 -8.08 -19.25
N GLN A 161 -8.81 -6.90 -19.64
CA GLN A 161 -8.80 -5.71 -18.80
C GLN A 161 -10.20 -5.19 -18.46
N HIS A 162 -11.16 -5.36 -19.38
CA HIS A 162 -12.56 -4.93 -19.21
C HIS A 162 -13.47 -6.06 -18.72
N HIS A 163 -12.94 -7.26 -18.45
CA HIS A 163 -13.67 -8.35 -17.79
C HIS A 163 -13.86 -8.04 -16.30
N PRO A 164 -14.94 -8.47 -15.60
CA PRO A 164 -16.14 -9.13 -16.16
C PRO A 164 -17.16 -8.15 -16.74
N HIS A 165 -17.16 -6.87 -16.32
CA HIS A 165 -18.11 -5.84 -16.73
C HIS A 165 -17.43 -4.49 -16.88
N GLU A 166 -17.92 -3.65 -17.77
CA GLU A 166 -17.41 -2.29 -17.98
C GLU A 166 -17.55 -1.40 -16.72
N ASP A 167 -18.50 -1.69 -15.84
CA ASP A 167 -18.70 -0.92 -14.60
C ASP A 167 -17.67 -1.27 -13.53
N ASP A 168 -17.26 -2.55 -13.43
CA ASP A 168 -16.23 -3.03 -12.52
C ASP A 168 -15.18 -3.89 -13.23
N PRO A 169 -14.37 -3.30 -14.13
CA PRO A 169 -13.40 -4.02 -14.94
C PRO A 169 -12.16 -4.41 -14.12
N LEU A 170 -11.46 -5.44 -14.60
CA LEU A 170 -10.25 -5.96 -13.95
C LEU A 170 -9.21 -4.87 -13.69
N TYR A 171 -9.01 -3.92 -14.62
CA TYR A 171 -8.01 -2.87 -14.41
C TYR A 171 -8.33 -1.97 -13.21
N LEU A 172 -9.60 -1.68 -12.91
CA LEU A 172 -9.98 -0.92 -11.72
C LEU A 172 -9.86 -1.75 -10.43
N ARG A 173 -10.10 -3.06 -10.52
CA ARG A 173 -9.83 -3.96 -9.41
C ARG A 173 -8.35 -3.99 -9.07
N ILE A 174 -7.47 -4.09 -10.09
CA ILE A 174 -6.01 -3.97 -9.90
C ILE A 174 -5.64 -2.65 -9.23
N VAL A 175 -6.21 -1.54 -9.68
CA VAL A 175 -5.98 -0.21 -9.07
C VAL A 175 -6.34 -0.20 -7.58
N ARG A 176 -7.49 -0.74 -7.21
CA ARG A 176 -7.94 -0.78 -5.80
C ARG A 176 -7.07 -1.71 -4.95
N GLU A 177 -6.80 -2.91 -5.43
CA GLU A 177 -5.99 -3.91 -4.71
C GLU A 177 -4.56 -3.45 -4.51
N SER A 178 -3.91 -2.93 -5.57
CA SER A 178 -2.50 -2.51 -5.46
C SER A 178 -2.28 -1.35 -4.48
N GLN A 179 -3.28 -0.52 -4.23
CA GLN A 179 -3.17 0.54 -3.22
C GLN A 179 -3.04 0.00 -1.79
N LEU A 180 -3.46 -1.24 -1.54
CA LEU A 180 -3.33 -1.89 -0.23
C LEU A 180 -1.90 -2.44 0.00
N TRP A 181 -1.06 -2.52 -1.05
CA TRP A 181 0.26 -3.14 -0.97
C TRP A 181 1.32 -2.23 -0.37
N ALA A 182 1.23 -0.93 -0.58
CA ALA A 182 2.19 0.05 -0.10
C ALA A 182 1.60 1.46 -0.02
N THR A 183 2.34 2.37 0.61
CA THR A 183 1.99 3.80 0.70
C THR A 183 2.07 4.51 -0.67
N PRO A 184 1.49 5.71 -0.82
CA PRO A 184 1.60 6.50 -2.04
C PRO A 184 3.04 6.82 -2.46
N GLU A 185 3.96 6.90 -1.51
CA GLU A 185 5.37 7.20 -1.74
C GLU A 185 6.14 6.04 -2.36
N GLN A 186 5.69 4.81 -2.13
CA GLN A 186 6.38 3.61 -2.60
C GLN A 186 5.69 2.91 -3.78
N LEU A 187 4.43 3.28 -4.11
CA LEU A 187 3.70 2.61 -5.18
C LEU A 187 3.01 3.61 -6.10
N LEU A 188 3.40 3.56 -7.37
CA LEU A 188 2.81 4.29 -8.48
C LEU A 188 1.99 3.33 -9.34
N LEU A 189 1.15 3.89 -10.21
CA LEU A 189 0.32 3.13 -11.15
C LEU A 189 0.68 3.49 -12.59
N GLU A 190 0.88 2.49 -13.44
CA GLU A 190 1.10 2.67 -14.89
C GLU A 190 -0.22 2.43 -15.64
N VAL A 191 -0.63 3.40 -16.46
CA VAL A 191 -1.88 3.38 -17.21
C VAL A 191 -1.60 3.62 -18.68
N GLY A 192 -1.71 2.57 -19.49
CA GLY A 192 -1.57 2.65 -20.94
C GLY A 192 -2.92 2.96 -21.59
N THR A 193 -3.20 4.23 -21.86
CA THR A 193 -4.43 4.64 -22.52
C THR A 193 -4.27 5.99 -23.23
N SER A 194 -5.01 6.18 -24.33
CA SER A 194 -5.25 7.48 -24.95
C SER A 194 -6.71 7.95 -24.72
N ASP A 195 -7.48 7.20 -23.94
CA ASP A 195 -8.87 7.53 -23.59
C ASP A 195 -8.91 8.26 -22.24
N PRO A 196 -9.30 9.56 -22.22
CA PRO A 196 -9.42 10.32 -20.99
C PRO A 196 -10.43 9.72 -20.00
N ALA A 197 -11.46 9.01 -20.47
CA ALA A 197 -12.46 8.40 -19.59
C ALA A 197 -11.85 7.27 -18.74
N ILE A 198 -10.98 6.44 -19.32
CA ILE A 198 -10.26 5.39 -18.59
C ILE A 198 -9.33 6.04 -17.55
N LEU A 199 -8.56 7.05 -17.96
CA LEU A 199 -7.63 7.75 -17.06
C LEU A 199 -8.37 8.43 -15.89
N ALA A 200 -9.51 9.09 -16.15
CA ALA A 200 -10.35 9.71 -15.12
C ALA A 200 -10.92 8.68 -14.14
N ARG A 201 -11.27 7.48 -14.60
CA ARG A 201 -11.73 6.39 -13.71
C ARG A 201 -10.60 5.92 -12.79
N VAL A 202 -9.38 5.76 -13.32
CA VAL A 202 -8.20 5.40 -12.52
C VAL A 202 -7.88 6.50 -11.52
N ARG A 203 -7.86 7.78 -11.93
CA ARG A 203 -7.60 8.92 -11.03
C ARG A 203 -8.61 8.99 -9.89
N ARG A 204 -9.90 8.80 -10.17
CA ARG A 204 -10.95 8.76 -9.12
C ARG A 204 -10.77 7.59 -8.15
N ALA A 205 -10.32 6.43 -8.65
CA ALA A 205 -10.07 5.26 -7.81
C ALA A 205 -8.78 5.38 -6.99
N ALA A 206 -7.80 6.19 -7.43
CA ALA A 206 -6.50 6.38 -6.79
C ALA A 206 -6.09 7.87 -6.78
N PRO A 207 -6.80 8.74 -6.01
CA PRO A 207 -6.60 10.19 -6.05
C PRO A 207 -5.22 10.65 -5.59
N GLU A 208 -4.58 9.91 -4.69
CA GLU A 208 -3.29 10.27 -4.06
C GLU A 208 -2.07 9.64 -4.76
N ARG A 209 -2.28 8.75 -5.75
CA ARG A 209 -1.19 8.03 -6.42
C ARG A 209 -0.62 8.80 -7.59
N PHE A 210 0.69 8.73 -7.79
CA PHE A 210 1.28 9.11 -9.07
C PHE A 210 0.87 8.11 -10.15
N LEU A 211 0.39 8.62 -11.27
CA LEU A 211 0.07 7.85 -12.48
C LEU A 211 1.15 8.07 -13.52
N ILE A 212 1.66 7.00 -14.11
CA ILE A 212 2.51 7.07 -15.30
C ILE A 212 1.61 6.78 -16.50
N LEU A 213 1.37 7.76 -17.33
CA LEU A 213 0.63 7.56 -18.56
C LEU A 213 1.55 6.87 -19.58
N ARG A 214 1.23 5.65 -19.95
CA ARG A 214 1.94 4.92 -20.98
C ARG A 214 1.14 4.95 -22.27
N SER A 215 1.79 5.37 -23.31
CA SER A 215 1.35 5.56 -24.68
C SER A 215 0.69 6.90 -25.01
N LEU A 216 0.91 7.20 -26.15
CA LEU A 216 0.56 8.17 -27.19
C LEU A 216 -0.49 9.22 -26.74
N TRP A 217 0.00 10.19 -26.03
CA TRP A 217 -0.60 11.49 -26.01
C TRP A 217 -0.07 12.36 -27.20
N ALA A 218 0.55 11.73 -28.19
CA ALA A 218 1.21 12.36 -29.32
C ALA A 218 0.25 13.05 -30.31
N GLU A 219 -1.04 12.82 -30.20
CA GLU A 219 -2.04 13.63 -30.88
C GLU A 219 -2.28 14.86 -30.02
N GLU A 220 -1.82 16.02 -30.49
CA GLU A 220 -1.85 17.29 -29.75
C GLU A 220 -3.24 17.64 -29.20
N ASP A 221 -4.30 17.25 -29.89
CA ASP A 221 -5.69 17.51 -29.51
C ASP A 221 -6.14 16.74 -28.27
N ARG A 222 -5.45 15.66 -27.87
CA ARG A 222 -5.82 14.84 -26.70
C ARG A 222 -5.07 15.19 -25.43
N LEU A 223 -3.95 15.89 -25.53
CA LEU A 223 -3.11 16.22 -24.36
C LEU A 223 -3.93 16.94 -23.27
N ASP A 224 -4.70 17.94 -23.66
CA ASP A 224 -5.49 18.75 -22.73
C ASP A 224 -6.53 17.90 -21.97
N ALA A 225 -7.26 17.03 -22.70
CA ALA A 225 -8.24 16.14 -22.10
C ALA A 225 -7.58 15.07 -21.18
N LEU A 226 -6.38 14.60 -21.54
CA LEU A 226 -5.63 13.66 -20.69
C LEU A 226 -5.08 14.34 -19.43
N LEU A 227 -4.64 15.58 -19.52
CA LEU A 227 -4.24 16.36 -18.35
C LEU A 227 -5.42 16.60 -17.41
N GLU A 228 -6.56 17.01 -17.95
CA GLU A 228 -7.79 17.21 -17.17
C GLU A 228 -8.26 15.94 -16.48
N ALA A 229 -8.14 14.78 -17.14
CA ALA A 229 -8.52 13.48 -16.60
C ALA A 229 -7.52 12.90 -15.58
N GLY A 230 -6.24 13.22 -15.70
CA GLY A 230 -5.16 12.55 -14.99
C GLY A 230 -4.48 13.34 -13.89
N LEU A 231 -4.54 14.68 -13.89
CA LEU A 231 -3.94 15.50 -12.84
C LEU A 231 -4.62 15.29 -11.49
N SER A 232 -3.83 15.38 -10.43
CA SER A 232 -4.32 15.42 -9.05
C SER A 232 -4.94 16.81 -8.74
N ASP A 233 -5.47 16.95 -7.53
CA ASP A 233 -5.98 18.23 -7.05
C ASP A 233 -4.89 19.30 -6.91
N ALA A 234 -3.64 18.89 -6.74
CA ALA A 234 -2.46 19.75 -6.70
C ALA A 234 -1.88 20.07 -8.09
N ALA A 235 -2.56 19.69 -9.18
CA ALA A 235 -2.09 19.81 -10.56
C ALA A 235 -0.77 19.07 -10.83
N ASP A 236 -0.56 17.99 -10.14
CA ASP A 236 0.56 17.05 -10.28
C ASP A 236 0.04 15.60 -10.36
N GLY A 237 0.83 14.63 -9.94
CA GLY A 237 0.41 13.24 -9.83
C GLY A 237 0.28 12.51 -11.15
N LEU A 238 0.66 13.12 -12.29
CA LEU A 238 0.64 12.50 -13.62
C LEU A 238 2.01 12.67 -14.30
N LEU A 239 2.68 11.57 -14.62
CA LEU A 239 3.92 11.55 -15.38
C LEU A 239 3.66 11.20 -16.84
N LEU A 240 4.24 11.97 -17.74
CA LEU A 240 3.99 11.91 -19.18
C LEU A 240 5.31 11.58 -19.91
N PRO A 241 5.42 10.40 -20.59
CA PRO A 241 6.62 10.09 -21.35
C PRO A 241 6.69 10.96 -22.60
N LEU A 242 7.88 11.48 -22.91
CA LEU A 242 8.14 12.12 -24.21
C LEU A 242 7.83 11.13 -25.35
N PRO A 243 7.25 11.60 -26.48
CA PRO A 243 7.03 10.76 -27.65
C PRO A 243 8.34 10.16 -28.16
N GLN A 244 8.35 8.87 -28.44
CA GLN A 244 9.55 8.16 -28.85
C GLN A 244 10.13 8.69 -30.18
N ASN A 245 9.28 9.09 -31.12
CA ASN A 245 9.70 9.69 -32.38
C ASN A 245 10.42 11.03 -32.18
N LEU A 246 10.08 11.79 -31.14
CA LEU A 246 10.76 13.04 -30.78
C LEU A 246 12.22 12.77 -30.38
N LEU A 247 12.50 11.66 -29.71
CA LEU A 247 13.84 11.35 -29.18
C LEU A 247 14.88 10.97 -30.26
N VAL A 248 14.49 10.90 -31.50
CA VAL A 248 15.39 10.65 -32.65
C VAL A 248 15.51 11.84 -33.58
N GLU A 249 14.78 12.91 -33.33
CA GLU A 249 14.88 14.16 -34.12
C GLU A 249 16.07 15.03 -33.70
N ASP A 250 16.39 16.03 -34.52
CA ASP A 250 17.53 16.91 -34.26
C ASP A 250 17.17 18.10 -33.34
N ASP A 251 15.87 18.37 -33.15
CA ASP A 251 15.30 19.43 -32.31
C ASP A 251 14.71 18.92 -30.97
N THR A 252 15.16 17.75 -30.52
CA THR A 252 14.66 17.07 -29.31
C THR A 252 14.57 18.00 -28.08
N ALA A 253 15.62 18.77 -27.80
CA ALA A 253 15.65 19.68 -26.64
C ALA A 253 14.61 20.80 -26.76
N GLU A 254 14.45 21.40 -27.94
CA GLU A 254 13.49 22.48 -28.18
C GLU A 254 12.06 21.97 -28.03
N ARG A 255 11.75 20.85 -28.64
CA ARG A 255 10.40 20.25 -28.55
C ARG A 255 10.06 19.77 -27.15
N ALA A 256 11.02 19.22 -26.41
CA ALA A 256 10.83 18.88 -25.01
C ALA A 256 10.52 20.13 -24.15
N ALA A 257 11.23 21.24 -24.41
CA ALA A 257 10.98 22.54 -23.77
C ALA A 257 9.58 23.09 -24.10
N GLN A 258 9.16 23.02 -25.36
CA GLN A 258 7.81 23.45 -25.79
C GLN A 258 6.70 22.63 -25.12
N LEU A 259 6.85 21.30 -25.05
CA LEU A 259 5.89 20.42 -24.37
C LEU A 259 5.83 20.70 -22.87
N LYS A 260 6.98 20.88 -22.23
CA LYS A 260 7.06 21.29 -20.82
C LYS A 260 6.30 22.59 -20.57
N GLN A 261 6.52 23.61 -21.39
CA GLN A 261 5.84 24.89 -21.28
C GLN A 261 4.32 24.72 -21.42
N ARG A 262 3.85 24.03 -22.45
CA ARG A 262 2.42 23.79 -22.69
C ARG A 262 1.75 23.09 -21.51
N ILE A 263 2.38 22.05 -20.96
CA ILE A 263 1.88 21.35 -19.78
C ILE A 263 1.86 22.26 -18.56
N GLY A 264 2.90 23.07 -18.36
CA GLY A 264 2.98 24.05 -17.28
C GLY A 264 1.85 25.08 -17.31
N GLU A 265 1.54 25.63 -18.48
CA GLU A 265 0.42 26.56 -18.68
C GLU A 265 -0.94 25.91 -18.33
N ARG A 266 -1.15 24.66 -18.71
CA ARG A 266 -2.37 23.92 -18.39
C ARG A 266 -2.49 23.62 -16.90
N ARG A 267 -1.39 23.24 -16.25
CA ARG A 267 -1.34 23.02 -14.78
C ARG A 267 -1.71 24.30 -14.03
N GLN A 268 -1.17 25.43 -14.45
CA GLN A 268 -1.47 26.72 -13.81
C GLN A 268 -2.95 27.08 -13.97
N HIS A 269 -3.51 26.91 -15.18
CA HIS A 269 -4.93 27.15 -15.45
C HIS A 269 -5.83 26.25 -14.59
N TRP A 270 -5.49 24.97 -14.41
CA TRP A 270 -6.18 24.03 -13.54
C TRP A 270 -6.22 24.50 -12.09
N LEU A 271 -5.11 24.95 -11.54
CA LEU A 271 -5.02 25.48 -10.17
C LEU A 271 -5.88 26.73 -9.99
N GLU A 272 -5.86 27.65 -10.95
CA GLU A 272 -6.69 28.87 -10.93
C GLU A 272 -8.18 28.56 -10.94
N GLN A 273 -8.62 27.61 -11.76
CA GLN A 273 -10.04 27.19 -11.81
C GLN A 273 -10.50 26.62 -10.48
N ARG A 274 -9.70 25.79 -9.83
CA ARG A 274 -10.02 25.20 -8.53
C ARG A 274 -10.04 26.23 -7.41
N GLN A 275 -9.11 27.18 -7.41
CA GLN A 275 -9.12 28.28 -6.44
C GLN A 275 -10.40 29.12 -6.56
N ARG A 276 -10.85 29.41 -7.77
CA ARG A 276 -12.11 30.13 -8.02
C ARG A 276 -13.33 29.30 -7.54
N GLY A 277 -13.35 28.00 -7.80
CA GLY A 277 -14.39 27.09 -7.33
C GLY A 277 -14.44 26.97 -5.81
N ALA A 278 -13.29 26.87 -5.14
CA ALA A 278 -13.20 26.84 -3.69
C ALA A 278 -13.62 28.16 -3.03
N ALA A 279 -13.26 29.30 -3.62
CA ALA A 279 -13.69 30.61 -3.14
C ALA A 279 -15.21 30.80 -3.22
N SER A 280 -15.86 30.25 -4.26
CA SER A 280 -17.34 30.31 -4.39
C SER A 280 -18.06 29.38 -3.42
N SER A 281 -17.46 28.25 -3.04
CA SER A 281 -18.06 27.33 -2.05
C SER A 281 -17.86 27.79 -0.61
N CYS A 282 -16.77 28.50 -0.29
CA CYS A 282 -16.56 29.10 1.02
C CYS A 282 -17.48 30.30 1.28
N ALA A 283 -17.94 31.01 0.26
CA ALA A 283 -18.84 32.14 0.41
C ALA A 283 -20.24 31.76 0.91
N VAL A 284 -20.63 30.47 0.81
CA VAL A 284 -21.93 29.96 1.26
C VAL A 284 -21.97 29.66 2.77
N TRP A 285 -20.80 29.61 3.46
CA TRP A 285 -20.73 29.17 4.86
C TRP A 285 -20.35 30.25 5.89
N LEU A 286 -20.14 31.50 5.47
CA LEU A 286 -19.94 32.60 6.41
C LEU A 286 -21.29 33.27 6.69
N PRO A 287 -21.85 33.19 7.91
CA PRO A 287 -23.00 34.02 8.27
C PRO A 287 -22.57 35.47 8.18
N SER A 288 -23.31 36.29 7.43
CA SER A 288 -23.08 37.73 7.33
C SER A 288 -23.10 38.36 8.75
N PRO A 289 -22.09 39.14 9.15
CA PRO A 289 -22.14 39.82 10.42
C PRO A 289 -23.18 40.97 10.34
N GLY A 290 -24.35 40.75 10.92
CA GLY A 290 -25.34 41.79 11.13
C GLY A 290 -26.72 41.54 10.58
N SER A 291 -27.48 40.68 11.23
CA SER A 291 -28.95 40.85 11.36
C SER A 291 -29.42 40.11 12.61
N ALA A 292 -29.22 40.75 13.75
CA ALA A 292 -30.03 40.46 14.92
C ALA A 292 -31.42 41.10 14.66
N GLY A 293 -32.46 40.25 14.50
CA GLY A 293 -33.85 40.69 14.59
C GLY A 293 -34.61 40.65 13.28
N ALA A 294 -35.16 39.52 12.91
CA ALA A 294 -36.50 39.37 12.30
C ALA A 294 -36.89 37.90 12.42
N LYS A 295 -37.89 37.64 13.23
CA LYS A 295 -38.66 36.39 13.19
C LYS A 295 -39.48 36.45 11.92
N GLU A 296 -39.18 35.66 10.92
CA GLU A 296 -40.10 35.37 9.81
C GLU A 296 -40.53 33.91 9.88
N ASP A 297 -41.84 33.73 9.83
CA ASP A 297 -42.56 32.48 9.82
C ASP A 297 -42.11 31.59 8.65
N MET A 298 -41.72 30.38 8.94
CA MET A 298 -41.48 29.34 7.94
C MET A 298 -42.81 28.67 7.54
N PRO A 299 -43.14 28.58 6.26
CA PRO A 299 -44.29 27.79 5.81
C PRO A 299 -43.95 26.31 5.82
N GLY A 300 -44.93 25.52 6.24
CA GLY A 300 -44.91 24.10 6.55
C GLY A 300 -44.15 23.18 5.61
N THR A 301 -43.25 22.41 6.20
CA THR A 301 -42.67 21.23 5.60
C THR A 301 -43.69 20.09 5.58
N ARG A 302 -43.93 19.57 4.38
CA ARG A 302 -44.70 18.33 4.16
C ARG A 302 -43.99 17.19 4.88
N GLU A 303 -44.68 16.55 5.79
CA GLU A 303 -44.34 15.27 6.39
C GLU A 303 -44.22 14.20 5.31
N THR A 304 -43.01 13.71 5.05
CA THR A 304 -42.81 12.39 4.46
C THR A 304 -42.52 11.43 5.60
N GLY A 305 -43.42 10.47 5.76
CA GLY A 305 -43.45 9.53 6.88
C GLY A 305 -42.19 8.72 7.05
N GLY A 306 -41.42 9.07 8.05
CA GLY A 306 -40.45 8.18 8.68
C GLY A 306 -41.19 7.35 9.73
N ARG A 307 -41.29 6.05 9.50
CA ARG A 307 -41.76 5.09 10.51
C ARG A 307 -40.87 5.21 11.72
N ALA A 308 -41.41 5.78 12.80
CA ALA A 308 -40.85 5.63 14.14
C ALA A 308 -40.91 4.16 14.50
N ILE A 309 -39.75 3.56 14.78
CA ILE A 309 -39.69 2.28 15.44
C ILE A 309 -40.07 2.53 16.89
N GLU A 310 -41.30 2.18 17.24
CA GLU A 310 -41.79 2.15 18.61
C GLU A 310 -40.85 1.27 19.44
N ARG A 311 -40.34 1.83 20.54
CA ARG A 311 -39.70 1.06 21.60
C ARG A 311 -40.72 0.08 22.12
N GLY A 312 -40.61 -1.17 21.68
CA GLY A 312 -41.36 -2.29 22.24
C GLY A 312 -41.05 -2.42 23.72
N GLN A 313 -42.11 -2.42 24.51
CA GLN A 313 -42.11 -2.76 25.93
C GLN A 313 -41.36 -4.06 26.14
N ALA A 314 -40.50 -4.07 27.16
CA ALA A 314 -39.85 -5.27 27.64
C ALA A 314 -40.92 -6.34 27.98
N VAL A 315 -41.03 -7.36 27.18
CA VAL A 315 -41.72 -8.59 27.55
C VAL A 315 -40.72 -9.37 28.40
N GLU A 316 -41.00 -9.44 29.68
CA GLU A 316 -40.37 -10.42 30.58
C GLU A 316 -40.75 -11.83 30.09
N THR A 317 -39.88 -12.44 29.28
CA THR A 317 -39.91 -13.87 29.05
C THR A 317 -38.99 -14.54 30.07
N SER A 318 -39.59 -15.20 31.02
CA SER A 318 -38.96 -16.11 31.95
C SER A 318 -38.22 -17.23 31.23
N GLY A 319 -36.91 -17.41 31.56
CA GLY A 319 -36.18 -18.65 31.38
C GLY A 319 -35.74 -18.96 29.96
N THR A 320 -34.57 -18.44 29.54
CA THR A 320 -33.76 -19.05 28.48
C THR A 320 -32.29 -18.66 28.70
N ASP A 321 -31.43 -19.65 28.50
CA ASP A 321 -29.99 -19.59 28.51
C ASP A 321 -29.46 -18.27 27.94
N ARG A 322 -28.95 -17.38 28.78
CA ARG A 322 -28.12 -16.27 28.33
C ARG A 322 -26.80 -16.90 27.89
N LEU A 323 -26.51 -16.87 26.58
CA LEU A 323 -25.20 -17.19 26.03
C LEU A 323 -24.13 -16.50 26.87
N ASP A 324 -23.06 -17.23 27.17
CA ASP A 324 -21.85 -16.63 27.75
C ASP A 324 -21.42 -15.43 26.86
N PRO A 325 -21.11 -14.28 27.46
CA PRO A 325 -20.68 -13.09 26.70
C PRO A 325 -19.56 -13.36 25.68
N LEU A 326 -18.64 -14.30 26.00
CA LEU A 326 -17.57 -14.71 25.08
C LEU A 326 -18.08 -15.63 23.95
N GLU A 327 -19.09 -16.48 24.20
CA GLU A 327 -19.72 -17.27 23.13
C GLU A 327 -20.42 -16.38 22.13
N SER A 328 -21.22 -15.40 22.61
CA SER A 328 -21.82 -14.40 21.73
C SER A 328 -20.76 -13.60 20.95
N LEU A 329 -19.64 -13.24 21.58
CA LEU A 329 -18.56 -12.54 20.90
C LEU A 329 -17.94 -13.38 19.78
N ILE A 330 -17.71 -14.67 20.00
CA ILE A 330 -17.17 -15.60 18.99
C ILE A 330 -18.12 -15.72 17.79
N LEU A 331 -19.43 -15.81 18.03
CA LEU A 331 -20.42 -15.89 16.95
C LEU A 331 -20.42 -14.62 16.09
N ASP A 332 -20.41 -13.45 16.73
CA ASP A 332 -20.41 -12.17 16.02
C ASP A 332 -19.11 -11.96 15.23
N LEU A 333 -17.94 -12.35 15.77
CA LEU A 333 -16.67 -12.32 15.05
C LEU A 333 -16.69 -13.24 13.82
N PHE A 334 -17.32 -14.39 13.92
CA PHE A 334 -17.49 -15.28 12.77
C PHE A 334 -18.42 -14.68 11.72
N ASP A 335 -19.53 -14.08 12.13
CA ASP A 335 -20.56 -13.50 11.24
C ASP A 335 -20.05 -12.30 10.45
N ILE A 336 -19.13 -11.49 11.00
CA ILE A 336 -18.47 -10.41 10.27
C ILE A 336 -17.29 -10.87 9.40
N GLY A 337 -16.98 -12.17 9.39
CA GLY A 337 -15.93 -12.74 8.54
C GLY A 337 -14.50 -12.60 9.10
N CYS A 338 -14.32 -12.52 10.41
CA CYS A 338 -12.99 -12.56 11.02
C CYS A 338 -12.29 -13.91 10.88
N LEU A 339 -13.01 -14.99 10.62
CA LEU A 339 -12.46 -16.32 10.37
C LEU A 339 -12.76 -16.75 8.93
N LEU A 340 -11.73 -16.79 8.11
CA LEU A 340 -11.80 -17.11 6.68
C LEU A 340 -11.23 -18.51 6.44
N PHE A 341 -11.88 -19.31 5.61
CA PHE A 341 -11.42 -20.66 5.23
C PHE A 341 -10.92 -20.66 3.78
N GLY A 342 -9.77 -21.27 3.54
CA GLY A 342 -9.12 -21.34 2.24
C GLY A 342 -7.64 -21.67 2.42
N GLU A 343 -6.91 -21.83 1.33
CA GLU A 343 -5.46 -22.00 1.37
C GLU A 343 -4.77 -20.62 1.46
N TYR A 344 -4.08 -20.39 2.57
CA TYR A 344 -3.32 -19.17 2.83
C TYR A 344 -1.85 -19.51 3.02
N VAL A 345 -0.98 -18.92 2.19
CA VAL A 345 0.47 -19.11 2.27
C VAL A 345 1.06 -17.96 3.05
N GLN A 346 1.72 -18.25 4.16
CA GLN A 346 2.46 -17.24 4.93
C GLN A 346 3.80 -16.86 4.26
N ALA A 347 4.37 -15.74 4.67
CA ALA A 347 5.69 -15.30 4.23
C ALA A 347 6.81 -16.33 4.51
N SER A 348 6.61 -17.26 5.43
CA SER A 348 7.48 -18.40 5.73
C SER A 348 7.35 -19.56 4.75
N GLY A 349 6.38 -19.52 3.81
CA GLY A 349 6.01 -20.62 2.93
C GLY A 349 5.09 -21.67 3.57
N ALA A 350 4.68 -21.52 4.82
CA ALA A 350 3.73 -22.40 5.47
C ALA A 350 2.31 -22.18 4.92
N VAL A 351 1.60 -23.27 4.62
CA VAL A 351 0.22 -23.24 4.10
C VAL A 351 -0.75 -23.46 5.25
N PHE A 352 -1.70 -22.55 5.41
CA PHE A 352 -2.80 -22.64 6.36
C PHE A 352 -4.13 -22.72 5.63
N ASN A 353 -5.00 -23.59 6.08
CA ASN A 353 -6.32 -23.79 5.48
C ASN A 353 -7.38 -22.82 6.05
N TYR A 354 -6.99 -21.86 6.82
CA TYR A 354 -7.82 -20.77 7.33
C TYR A 354 -6.94 -19.56 7.69
N TYR A 355 -7.59 -18.41 7.82
CA TYR A 355 -6.95 -17.15 8.21
C TYR A 355 -7.85 -16.39 9.18
N VAL A 356 -7.26 -15.76 10.21
CA VAL A 356 -7.97 -14.92 11.16
C VAL A 356 -7.63 -13.47 10.86
N ASP A 357 -8.61 -12.67 10.47
CA ASP A 357 -8.49 -11.24 10.22
C ASP A 357 -9.30 -10.42 11.23
N LEU A 358 -8.65 -9.99 12.29
CA LEU A 358 -9.28 -9.18 13.33
C LEU A 358 -9.35 -7.69 12.98
N ARG A 359 -8.74 -7.25 11.87
CA ARG A 359 -8.73 -5.83 11.48
C ARG A 359 -10.12 -5.31 11.10
N GLN A 360 -11.04 -6.20 10.76
CA GLN A 360 -12.41 -5.83 10.41
C GLN A 360 -13.24 -5.36 11.61
N ILE A 361 -12.88 -5.78 12.84
CA ILE A 361 -13.63 -5.43 14.06
C ILE A 361 -13.67 -3.91 14.33
N ILE A 362 -12.67 -3.16 13.87
CA ILE A 362 -12.62 -1.70 14.04
C ILE A 362 -13.75 -0.97 13.29
N SER A 363 -14.36 -1.63 12.32
CA SER A 363 -15.47 -1.08 11.52
C SER A 363 -16.84 -1.24 12.20
N ASP A 364 -16.94 -2.05 13.26
CA ASP A 364 -18.12 -2.18 14.11
C ASP A 364 -17.81 -1.69 15.53
N PRO A 365 -18.23 -0.47 15.91
CA PRO A 365 -17.92 0.11 17.21
C PRO A 365 -18.44 -0.70 18.40
N ASN A 366 -19.58 -1.39 18.27
CA ASN A 366 -20.16 -2.18 19.34
C ASN A 366 -19.37 -3.49 19.56
N LEU A 367 -19.02 -4.16 18.48
CA LEU A 367 -18.19 -5.36 18.52
C LEU A 367 -16.79 -5.00 19.01
N PHE A 368 -16.20 -3.92 18.50
CA PHE A 368 -14.89 -3.46 18.96
C PHE A 368 -14.88 -3.11 20.44
N HIS A 369 -15.94 -2.46 20.95
CA HIS A 369 -16.07 -2.19 22.38
C HIS A 369 -16.09 -3.49 23.23
N ARG A 370 -16.78 -4.53 22.78
CA ARG A 370 -16.80 -5.84 23.45
C ARG A 370 -15.43 -6.53 23.43
N VAL A 371 -14.70 -6.42 22.33
CA VAL A 371 -13.31 -6.89 22.22
C VAL A 371 -12.43 -6.17 23.24
N LEU A 372 -12.49 -4.82 23.27
CA LEU A 372 -11.74 -4.01 24.25
C LEU A 372 -12.10 -4.38 25.70
N HIS A 373 -13.38 -4.62 25.99
CA HIS A 373 -13.82 -5.05 27.32
C HIS A 373 -13.19 -6.39 27.71
N SER A 374 -13.14 -7.34 26.78
CA SER A 374 -12.55 -8.67 27.03
C SER A 374 -11.04 -8.59 27.33
N TYR A 375 -10.30 -7.72 26.63
CA TYR A 375 -8.91 -7.42 27.00
C TYR A 375 -8.80 -6.73 28.36
N GLY A 376 -9.70 -5.77 28.63
CA GLY A 376 -9.73 -5.03 29.88
C GLY A 376 -9.87 -5.95 31.09
N GLU A 377 -10.69 -7.00 30.98
CA GLU A 377 -10.85 -8.02 32.04
C GLU A 377 -9.54 -8.77 32.35
N LEU A 378 -8.66 -8.99 31.37
CA LEU A 378 -7.36 -9.60 31.58
C LEU A 378 -6.31 -8.63 32.13
N LEU A 379 -6.46 -7.33 31.80
CA LEU A 379 -5.50 -6.28 32.14
C LEU A 379 -5.77 -5.64 33.51
N LYS A 380 -7.01 -5.69 34.02
CA LYS A 380 -7.42 -4.99 35.25
C LYS A 380 -6.64 -5.39 36.50
N ASP A 381 -6.20 -6.65 36.57
CA ASP A 381 -5.47 -7.22 37.69
C ASP A 381 -3.94 -7.15 37.51
N LEU A 382 -3.47 -6.46 36.46
CA LEU A 382 -2.05 -6.30 36.17
C LEU A 382 -1.54 -4.92 36.62
N GLU A 383 -0.35 -4.92 37.19
CA GLU A 383 0.36 -3.68 37.53
C GLU A 383 1.32 -3.30 36.40
N PHE A 384 1.00 -2.23 35.69
CA PHE A 384 1.82 -1.65 34.63
C PHE A 384 1.67 -0.13 34.53
N ASP A 385 2.70 0.53 34.00
CA ASP A 385 2.74 1.98 33.83
C ASP A 385 2.26 2.38 32.43
N ARG A 386 2.56 1.58 31.42
CA ARG A 386 2.32 1.82 30.00
C ARG A 386 1.65 0.64 29.35
N ILE A 387 0.80 0.94 28.35
CA ILE A 387 0.32 -0.07 27.42
C ILE A 387 1.07 0.06 26.11
N ALA A 388 1.45 -1.06 25.48
CA ALA A 388 2.10 -1.04 24.18
C ALA A 388 1.35 -1.95 23.19
N GLY A 389 1.20 -1.49 21.94
CA GLY A 389 0.65 -2.29 20.83
C GLY A 389 1.71 -2.66 19.82
N ILE A 390 1.63 -3.88 19.26
CA ILE A 390 2.49 -4.27 18.15
C ILE A 390 1.97 -3.66 16.83
N PRO A 391 2.79 -2.90 16.08
CA PRO A 391 2.37 -2.35 14.79
C PRO A 391 2.14 -3.45 13.72
N TYR A 392 1.12 -3.33 12.85
CA TYR A 392 0.12 -2.25 12.86
C TYR A 392 -1.24 -2.75 13.37
N GLY A 393 -1.48 -4.09 13.38
CA GLY A 393 -2.78 -4.71 13.65
C GLY A 393 -3.34 -4.37 15.01
N SER A 394 -2.52 -4.36 16.05
CA SER A 394 -2.98 -4.14 17.42
C SER A 394 -3.00 -2.68 17.87
N LEU A 395 -2.54 -1.71 17.05
CA LEU A 395 -2.54 -0.30 17.44
C LEU A 395 -3.94 0.27 17.74
N PRO A 396 -5.00 0.00 16.93
CA PRO A 396 -6.34 0.45 17.27
C PRO A 396 -6.80 -0.10 18.62
N THR A 397 -6.56 -1.39 18.89
CA THR A 397 -6.88 -2.05 20.15
C THR A 397 -6.12 -1.43 21.31
N ALA A 398 -4.79 -1.26 21.18
CA ALA A 398 -3.97 -0.63 22.21
C ALA A 398 -4.42 0.82 22.49
N THR A 399 -4.82 1.56 21.44
CA THR A 399 -5.37 2.92 21.59
C THR A 399 -6.68 2.90 22.36
N GLY A 400 -7.61 2.02 22.00
CA GLY A 400 -8.88 1.86 22.72
C GLY A 400 -8.69 1.48 24.17
N LEU A 401 -7.78 0.56 24.46
CA LEU A 401 -7.42 0.15 25.82
C LEU A 401 -6.74 1.25 26.64
N SER A 402 -5.85 2.03 26.00
CA SER A 402 -5.22 3.18 26.63
C SER A 402 -6.27 4.17 27.14
N LEU A 403 -7.27 4.47 26.33
CA LEU A 403 -8.37 5.38 26.69
C LEU A 403 -9.26 4.75 27.79
N ALA A 404 -9.62 3.49 27.66
CA ALA A 404 -10.52 2.80 28.60
C ALA A 404 -9.88 2.58 29.98
N LEU A 405 -8.58 2.30 30.03
CA LEU A 405 -7.84 2.02 31.27
C LEU A 405 -7.11 3.27 31.83
N HIS A 406 -7.18 4.41 31.14
CA HIS A 406 -6.45 5.64 31.47
C HIS A 406 -4.93 5.40 31.66
N LYS A 407 -4.34 4.57 30.78
CA LYS A 407 -2.90 4.27 30.76
C LYS A 407 -2.25 4.87 29.52
N PRO A 408 -1.08 5.54 29.65
CA PRO A 408 -0.38 6.07 28.50
C PRO A 408 -0.02 4.99 27.48
N LEU A 409 -0.19 5.30 26.18
CA LEU A 409 0.14 4.43 25.06
C LEU A 409 1.55 4.72 24.55
N ILE A 410 2.28 3.64 24.30
CA ILE A 410 3.54 3.66 23.54
C ILE A 410 3.50 2.55 22.50
N TYR A 411 4.36 2.58 21.49
CA TYR A 411 4.51 1.45 20.58
C TYR A 411 5.89 1.42 19.91
N PRO A 412 6.47 0.23 19.68
CA PRO A 412 7.71 0.09 18.93
C PRO A 412 7.46 0.41 17.46
N ARG A 413 8.32 1.19 16.83
CA ARG A 413 8.24 1.42 15.39
C ARG A 413 8.60 0.14 14.62
N LYS A 414 7.89 -0.13 13.55
CA LYS A 414 8.24 -1.23 12.64
C LYS A 414 9.57 -0.94 11.95
N GLU A 415 9.80 0.33 11.57
CA GLU A 415 11.00 0.81 10.89
C GLU A 415 11.63 1.99 11.63
N VAL A 416 12.96 2.04 11.67
CA VAL A 416 13.73 3.15 12.22
C VAL A 416 13.89 4.20 11.14
N LYS A 417 13.35 5.41 11.31
CA LYS A 417 13.60 6.53 10.38
C LYS A 417 15.09 6.89 10.37
N ALA A 418 15.67 7.00 9.17
CA ALA A 418 17.07 7.35 8.96
C ALA A 418 17.39 8.81 9.38
N HIS A 419 16.38 9.69 9.50
CA HIS A 419 16.52 11.12 9.79
C HIS A 419 15.55 11.57 10.89
N GLY A 420 16.04 12.42 11.79
CA GLY A 420 15.35 12.89 13.01
C GLY A 420 15.78 12.12 14.25
N ALA A 421 15.18 12.42 15.41
CA ALA A 421 15.45 11.67 16.62
C ALA A 421 15.19 10.18 16.35
N ARG A 422 16.24 9.36 16.39
CA ARG A 422 16.21 7.90 16.18
C ARG A 422 15.47 7.21 17.34
N ARG A 423 14.20 7.52 17.53
CA ARG A 423 13.38 6.88 18.55
C ARG A 423 12.88 5.54 18.00
N LEU A 424 13.22 4.47 18.69
CA LEU A 424 12.71 3.12 18.43
C LEU A 424 11.24 2.98 18.87
N ILE A 425 10.84 3.82 19.84
CA ILE A 425 9.52 3.79 20.49
C ILE A 425 8.84 5.14 20.28
N GLU A 426 7.56 5.11 19.93
CA GLU A 426 6.68 6.27 19.93
C GLU A 426 5.93 6.38 21.27
N GLY A 427 5.62 7.60 21.64
CA GLY A 427 5.06 7.97 22.93
C GLY A 427 6.14 8.38 23.93
N ASP A 428 5.71 8.87 25.09
CA ASP A 428 6.59 9.32 26.17
C ASP A 428 6.68 8.25 27.25
N PHE A 429 7.88 7.97 27.77
CA PHE A 429 8.13 6.95 28.77
C PHE A 429 9.40 7.26 29.56
N ASN A 430 9.53 6.63 30.73
CA ASN A 430 10.72 6.67 31.57
C ASN A 430 11.43 5.31 31.57
N GLU A 431 12.73 5.33 31.80
CA GLU A 431 13.51 4.11 32.02
C GLU A 431 12.97 3.36 33.26
N GLY A 432 12.73 2.06 33.10
CA GLY A 432 12.15 1.22 34.13
C GLY A 432 10.63 1.15 34.15
N ASP A 433 9.91 1.95 33.33
CA ASP A 433 8.44 1.82 33.22
C ASP A 433 8.05 0.38 32.83
N VAL A 434 7.07 -0.16 33.55
CA VAL A 434 6.54 -1.50 33.31
C VAL A 434 5.49 -1.44 32.20
N VAL A 435 5.62 -2.30 31.21
CA VAL A 435 4.78 -2.31 30.01
C VAL A 435 3.93 -3.57 29.95
N ALA A 436 2.59 -3.40 29.77
CA ALA A 436 1.70 -4.44 29.29
C ALA A 436 1.63 -4.37 27.75
N LEU A 437 2.11 -5.43 27.09
CA LEU A 437 2.14 -5.53 25.65
C LEU A 437 0.88 -6.21 25.13
N VAL A 438 0.20 -5.61 24.14
CA VAL A 438 -1.01 -6.18 23.52
C VAL A 438 -0.78 -6.47 22.04
N ASP A 439 -1.32 -7.61 21.59
CA ASP A 439 -1.30 -7.99 20.18
C ASP A 439 -2.63 -8.68 19.81
N ASP A 440 -2.93 -8.75 18.51
CA ASP A 440 -4.19 -9.29 18.00
C ASP A 440 -4.17 -10.83 17.99
N ILE A 441 -3.15 -11.46 17.45
CA ILE A 441 -3.06 -12.91 17.32
C ILE A 441 -1.62 -13.42 17.57
N LEU A 442 -1.52 -14.47 18.36
CA LEU A 442 -0.26 -15.18 18.60
C LEU A 442 -0.20 -16.46 17.77
N ILE A 443 0.65 -16.48 16.75
CA ILE A 443 0.93 -17.68 15.93
C ILE A 443 2.32 -18.22 16.25
N THR A 444 3.36 -17.50 15.84
CA THR A 444 4.77 -17.89 16.06
C THR A 444 5.45 -17.08 17.16
N GLY A 445 4.89 -15.93 17.53
CA GLY A 445 5.46 -15.01 18.51
C GLY A 445 6.65 -14.18 18.00
N GLY A 446 7.02 -14.29 16.72
CA GLY A 446 8.18 -13.57 16.16
C GLY A 446 8.03 -12.05 16.27
N SER A 447 6.90 -11.50 15.85
CA SER A 447 6.59 -10.06 15.93
C SER A 447 6.57 -9.54 17.37
N LEU A 448 6.01 -10.34 18.30
CA LEU A 448 6.00 -10.02 19.72
C LEU A 448 7.42 -9.95 20.30
N LEU A 449 8.27 -10.96 20.01
CA LEU A 449 9.65 -10.98 20.49
C LEU A 449 10.48 -9.83 19.92
N GLU A 450 10.27 -9.46 18.66
CA GLU A 450 10.91 -8.28 18.06
C GLU A 450 10.45 -6.98 18.74
N GLY A 451 9.14 -6.85 18.98
CA GLY A 451 8.57 -5.70 19.69
C GLY A 451 9.09 -5.59 21.12
N ILE A 452 9.14 -6.70 21.85
CA ILE A 452 9.69 -6.79 23.21
C ILE A 452 11.16 -6.36 23.21
N ALA A 453 11.97 -6.88 22.29
CA ALA A 453 13.38 -6.53 22.21
C ALA A 453 13.62 -5.02 21.98
N LYS A 454 12.75 -4.37 21.17
CA LYS A 454 12.80 -2.91 20.95
C LYS A 454 12.42 -2.13 22.22
N LEU A 455 11.39 -2.57 22.94
CA LEU A 455 10.96 -1.93 24.19
C LEU A 455 12.06 -2.06 25.28
N GLU A 456 12.56 -3.25 25.49
CA GLU A 456 13.60 -3.54 26.50
C GLU A 456 14.94 -2.87 26.16
N SER A 457 15.32 -2.80 24.87
CA SER A 457 16.52 -2.07 24.45
C SER A 457 16.43 -0.56 24.70
N SER A 458 15.22 -0.05 24.92
CA SER A 458 14.96 1.36 25.27
C SER A 458 14.85 1.60 26.78
N GLY A 459 15.14 0.59 27.62
CA GLY A 459 15.10 0.69 29.09
C GLY A 459 13.75 0.41 29.71
N LEU A 460 12.75 -0.07 28.95
CA LEU A 460 11.43 -0.47 29.43
C LEU A 460 11.45 -1.92 29.95
N VAL A 461 10.50 -2.24 30.82
CA VAL A 461 10.37 -3.59 31.40
C VAL A 461 9.07 -4.24 30.92
N VAL A 462 9.15 -5.21 30.01
CA VAL A 462 8.00 -5.98 29.56
C VAL A 462 7.77 -7.16 30.52
N ARG A 463 6.60 -7.22 31.17
CA ARG A 463 6.23 -8.33 32.06
C ARG A 463 5.07 -9.14 31.53
N ASP A 464 4.06 -8.46 31.02
CA ASP A 464 2.78 -9.04 30.64
C ASP A 464 2.56 -8.87 29.14
N VAL A 465 2.13 -9.95 28.49
CA VAL A 465 1.73 -10.02 27.09
C VAL A 465 0.29 -10.52 27.04
N VAL A 466 -0.60 -9.73 26.46
CA VAL A 466 -2.01 -10.08 26.32
C VAL A 466 -2.38 -10.08 24.84
N VAL A 467 -2.84 -11.23 24.34
CA VAL A 467 -3.28 -11.38 22.94
C VAL A 467 -4.78 -11.66 22.88
N PHE A 468 -5.41 -11.34 21.77
CA PHE A 468 -6.83 -11.66 21.63
C PHE A 468 -7.04 -13.14 21.34
N ILE A 469 -6.30 -13.66 20.34
CA ILE A 469 -6.40 -15.09 20.00
C ILE A 469 -5.03 -15.75 20.13
N ASP A 470 -4.99 -16.81 20.91
CA ASP A 470 -3.90 -17.78 20.85
C ASP A 470 -4.22 -18.85 19.80
N HIS A 471 -3.36 -18.95 18.80
CA HIS A 471 -3.50 -19.91 17.72
C HIS A 471 -3.18 -21.35 18.17
N GLY A 472 -2.44 -21.51 19.28
CA GLY A 472 -1.93 -22.83 19.71
C GLY A 472 -0.78 -23.34 18.85
N SER A 473 -0.42 -24.61 19.02
CA SER A 473 0.65 -25.28 18.27
C SER A 473 0.19 -25.52 16.83
N GLY A 474 0.71 -24.78 15.87
CA GLY A 474 0.55 -25.10 14.45
C GLY A 474 1.26 -26.41 14.06
N PRO A 475 0.88 -27.07 12.94
CA PRO A 475 1.56 -28.27 12.46
C PRO A 475 3.06 -27.97 12.30
N ALA A 476 3.90 -28.85 12.85
CA ALA A 476 5.34 -28.76 12.70
C ALA A 476 5.67 -28.80 11.20
N THR A 477 6.07 -27.67 10.62
CA THR A 477 6.55 -27.64 9.25
C THR A 477 7.79 -28.52 9.14
N ALA A 478 7.79 -29.47 8.21
CA ALA A 478 8.84 -30.46 7.99
C ALA A 478 10.24 -29.91 7.64
N SER A 479 10.49 -28.61 7.84
CA SER A 479 11.74 -27.91 7.57
C SER A 479 12.39 -27.24 8.77
N ALA A 480 11.92 -27.46 10.01
CA ALA A 480 12.54 -26.86 11.18
C ALA A 480 13.61 -27.77 11.78
N THR A 481 14.85 -27.67 11.30
CA THR A 481 16.08 -28.23 11.92
C THR A 481 16.59 -27.42 13.11
N ALA A 482 15.76 -26.52 13.70
CA ALA A 482 16.11 -25.78 14.91
C ALA A 482 15.59 -26.52 16.16
N PRO A 483 16.40 -26.69 17.22
CA PRO A 483 15.94 -27.27 18.46
C PRO A 483 14.88 -26.36 19.10
N GLY A 484 13.64 -26.85 19.25
CA GLY A 484 12.50 -26.12 19.82
C GLY A 484 11.25 -25.99 18.92
N ALA A 485 11.22 -26.62 17.76
CA ALA A 485 10.14 -26.48 16.75
C ALA A 485 8.81 -27.15 17.09
N GLY A 486 8.55 -27.56 18.33
CA GLY A 486 7.30 -28.20 18.79
C GLY A 486 6.68 -27.60 20.04
N SER A 487 7.22 -26.48 20.56
CA SER A 487 6.65 -25.86 21.75
C SER A 487 5.69 -24.73 21.35
N ASP A 488 4.54 -24.69 22.03
CA ASP A 488 3.55 -23.63 21.97
C ASP A 488 4.20 -22.23 22.09
N ALA A 489 3.73 -21.27 21.28
CA ALA A 489 4.27 -19.91 21.29
C ALA A 489 4.13 -19.24 22.67
N LEU A 490 3.04 -19.49 23.37
CA LEU A 490 2.85 -19.06 24.77
C LEU A 490 3.93 -19.65 25.68
N GLN A 491 4.23 -20.96 25.56
CA GLN A 491 5.25 -21.62 26.37
C GLN A 491 6.65 -21.05 26.10
N ARG A 492 6.95 -20.72 24.84
CA ARG A 492 8.26 -20.07 24.48
C ARG A 492 8.42 -18.69 25.09
N LEU A 493 7.35 -17.89 25.12
CA LEU A 493 7.35 -16.58 25.76
C LEU A 493 7.44 -16.74 27.28
N ALA A 494 6.71 -17.68 27.86
CA ALA A 494 6.77 -17.99 29.30
C ALA A 494 8.16 -18.49 29.74
N ALA A 495 8.82 -19.32 28.93
CA ALA A 495 10.19 -19.79 29.20
C ALA A 495 11.22 -18.64 29.18
N LYS A 496 10.90 -17.51 28.52
CA LYS A 496 11.70 -16.27 28.55
C LYS A 496 11.35 -15.33 29.71
N GLY A 497 10.38 -15.71 30.53
CA GLY A 497 9.96 -14.96 31.72
C GLY A 497 8.77 -14.03 31.54
N TYR A 498 8.12 -14.00 30.37
CA TYR A 498 6.94 -13.18 30.13
C TYR A 498 5.66 -13.88 30.57
N ARG A 499 4.75 -13.13 31.22
CA ARG A 499 3.43 -13.65 31.61
C ARG A 499 2.47 -13.45 30.44
N CYS A 500 2.11 -14.53 29.76
CA CYS A 500 1.27 -14.46 28.56
C CYS A 500 -0.17 -14.88 28.89
N ARG A 501 -1.15 -14.12 28.37
CA ARG A 501 -2.59 -14.38 28.48
C ARG A 501 -3.26 -14.19 27.14
N ALA A 502 -4.28 -15.00 26.86
CA ALA A 502 -5.12 -14.86 25.67
C ALA A 502 -6.59 -14.71 26.08
N VAL A 503 -7.35 -13.91 25.35
CA VAL A 503 -8.81 -13.79 25.54
C VAL A 503 -9.50 -15.05 25.04
N LEU A 504 -9.10 -15.54 23.87
CA LEU A 504 -9.64 -16.73 23.21
C LEU A 504 -8.48 -17.62 22.73
N ASP A 505 -8.80 -18.90 22.59
CA ASP A 505 -7.96 -19.86 21.87
C ASP A 505 -8.77 -20.53 20.73
N ILE A 506 -8.08 -21.12 19.77
CA ILE A 506 -8.72 -21.76 18.60
C ILE A 506 -9.61 -22.95 19.02
N ALA A 507 -9.26 -23.65 20.08
CA ALA A 507 -10.07 -24.78 20.58
C ALA A 507 -11.45 -24.31 21.07
N ARG A 508 -11.49 -23.23 21.87
CA ARG A 508 -12.72 -22.61 22.33
C ARG A 508 -13.55 -22.04 21.18
N ILE A 509 -12.94 -21.31 20.26
CA ILE A 509 -13.60 -20.81 19.06
C ILE A 509 -14.24 -21.95 18.29
N THR A 510 -13.50 -23.04 18.06
CA THR A 510 -13.97 -24.21 17.33
C THR A 510 -15.14 -24.88 18.04
N ALA A 511 -15.05 -25.06 19.36
CA ALA A 511 -16.10 -25.68 20.17
C ALA A 511 -17.42 -24.90 20.11
N VAL A 512 -17.35 -23.56 20.27
CA VAL A 512 -18.53 -22.68 20.22
C VAL A 512 -19.15 -22.67 18.81
N LEU A 513 -18.37 -22.49 17.76
CA LEU A 513 -18.87 -22.45 16.39
C LEU A 513 -19.52 -23.80 15.99
N ARG A 514 -18.94 -24.90 16.46
CA ARG A 514 -19.50 -26.25 16.24
C ARG A 514 -20.81 -26.49 16.99
N SER A 515 -20.90 -26.12 18.26
CA SER A 515 -22.12 -26.28 19.06
C SER A 515 -23.31 -25.50 18.51
N HIS A 516 -23.02 -24.35 17.81
CA HIS A 516 -24.05 -23.53 17.20
C HIS A 516 -24.24 -23.81 15.68
N GLY A 517 -23.66 -24.92 15.17
CA GLY A 517 -23.85 -25.33 13.77
C GLY A 517 -23.32 -24.36 12.73
N ARG A 518 -22.33 -23.52 13.09
CA ARG A 518 -21.74 -22.49 12.21
C ARG A 518 -20.65 -23.02 11.30
N LEU A 519 -20.11 -24.20 11.55
CA LEU A 519 -19.05 -24.83 10.78
C LEU A 519 -19.58 -25.94 9.88
N SER A 520 -19.15 -25.99 8.63
CA SER A 520 -19.30 -27.19 7.81
C SER A 520 -18.41 -28.33 8.33
N PRO A 521 -18.69 -29.60 7.97
CA PRO A 521 -17.87 -30.74 8.41
C PRO A 521 -16.39 -30.59 8.02
N ASP A 522 -16.09 -29.98 6.87
CA ASP A 522 -14.72 -29.77 6.40
C ASP A 522 -14.02 -28.66 7.18
N GLN A 523 -14.71 -27.54 7.43
CA GLN A 523 -14.21 -26.45 8.27
C GLN A 523 -13.92 -26.91 9.71
N ALA A 524 -14.84 -27.71 10.30
CA ALA A 524 -14.64 -28.28 11.62
C ALA A 524 -13.42 -29.23 11.64
N ARG A 525 -13.17 -29.99 10.58
CA ARG A 525 -11.97 -30.86 10.45
C ARG A 525 -10.68 -30.05 10.43
N VAL A 526 -10.65 -28.97 9.68
CA VAL A 526 -9.48 -28.06 9.59
C VAL A 526 -9.13 -27.50 10.98
N LEU A 527 -10.10 -26.94 11.70
CA LEU A 527 -9.85 -26.36 13.02
C LEU A 527 -9.52 -27.42 14.10
N ASN A 528 -10.14 -28.60 14.05
CA ASN A 528 -9.84 -29.69 15.00
C ASN A 528 -8.43 -30.25 14.86
N GLN A 529 -7.83 -30.22 13.67
CA GLN A 529 -6.42 -30.62 13.47
C GLN A 529 -5.45 -29.72 14.22
N ILE A 530 -5.84 -28.50 14.50
CA ILE A 530 -5.02 -27.49 15.19
C ILE A 530 -5.24 -27.59 16.71
N ALA A 531 -6.49 -27.77 17.14
CA ALA A 531 -6.85 -27.91 18.57
C ALA A 531 -6.33 -29.21 19.18
N ALA A 532 -5.91 -30.20 18.38
CA ALA A 532 -5.43 -31.51 18.84
C ALA A 532 -3.90 -31.60 19.01
N HIS A 533 -3.19 -30.54 18.74
CA HIS A 533 -1.74 -30.40 18.93
C HIS A 533 -1.41 -29.29 19.90
#